data_13dad066c797a4d6f43063fa174baced
#
_entry.id   13dad066c797a4d6f43063fa174baced
#
_cell.length_a   1.000
_cell.length_b   1.000
_cell.length_c   1.000
_cell.angle_alpha   90.00
_cell.angle_beta   90.00
_cell.angle_gamma   90.00
#
_symmetry.space_group_name_H-M   'P 1'
#
loop_
_entity.id
_entity.type
_entity.pdbx_description
1 polymer ?
#
loop_
_entity_poly.entity_id
_entity_poly.type
_entity_poly.pdbx_seq_one_letter_code
_entity_poly.pdbx_strand_id
1 'polypeptide(L)'
;SSQDLVFANHSLIASSGRMIVDSYDELGLSSAIIDVEKLNNDRNKYSSSFDTETKKMRYIKLDSSFVSEVLPRQVKYPFVVSDDKKRLARSKEIINLQAKGLATRLYNSHIEKVVIGISGGLDSTLALLVCLEAFKILKKDRKDILALTLPGFATSSKTLDNALKLMELSGISYEEIAIGEEAKIHLKSLNHPDDVYDVTYENTQARLRTVILMNYANYHNGIVIGTGDLSELALGFCTYNGDHMSMYGVNCSIPKTLVKTLVKDYGDMNEELRDVLYSIVDTPI
;
A
#
# COMPACT_ATOMS: atom_id res chain seq x y z
N SER A 1 -3.73 14.17 3.90
CA SER A 1 -2.65 13.73 4.78
C SER A 1 -1.85 12.61 4.13
N SER A 2 -0.52 12.66 4.18
CA SER A 2 0.35 11.59 3.68
C SER A 2 0.50 10.41 4.67
N GLN A 3 -0.23 10.43 5.79
CA GLN A 3 -0.13 9.38 6.80
C GLN A 3 -0.93 8.13 6.41
N ASP A 4 -2.12 8.33 5.86
CA ASP A 4 -3.07 7.26 5.53
C ASP A 4 -3.44 7.22 4.05
N LEU A 5 -3.04 8.25 3.29
CA LEU A 5 -3.39 8.41 1.88
C LEU A 5 -2.15 8.79 1.06
N VAL A 6 -1.97 8.12 -0.07
CA VAL A 6 -0.97 8.46 -1.07
C VAL A 6 -1.68 8.97 -2.31
N PHE A 7 -1.37 10.20 -2.71
CA PHE A 7 -1.96 10.85 -3.88
C PHE A 7 -1.05 10.67 -5.11
N ALA A 8 -1.68 10.55 -6.27
CA ALA A 8 -0.99 10.35 -7.54
C ALA A 8 -0.04 11.49 -7.93
N ASN A 9 -0.20 12.66 -7.32
CA ASN A 9 0.59 13.86 -7.61
C ASN A 9 0.63 14.21 -9.12
N HIS A 10 -0.48 13.88 -9.81
CA HIS A 10 -0.63 14.09 -11.24
C HIS A 10 -1.10 15.52 -11.48
N SER A 11 -0.25 16.32 -12.09
CA SER A 11 -0.53 17.71 -12.45
C SER A 11 -0.89 17.79 -13.93
N LEU A 12 -2.07 18.30 -14.22
CA LEU A 12 -2.58 18.50 -15.57
C LEU A 12 -2.91 19.96 -15.81
N ILE A 13 -2.40 20.53 -16.90
CA ILE A 13 -2.82 21.82 -17.41
C ILE A 13 -3.20 21.64 -18.86
N ALA A 14 -4.46 21.89 -19.21
CA ALA A 14 -4.96 21.81 -20.57
C ALA A 14 -5.55 23.15 -21.03
N SER A 15 -5.35 23.50 -22.28
CA SER A 15 -5.93 24.70 -22.92
C SER A 15 -6.30 24.41 -24.36
N SER A 16 -7.49 24.84 -24.80
CA SER A 16 -8.02 24.67 -26.16
C SER A 16 -7.94 23.21 -26.64
N GLY A 17 -8.25 22.25 -25.77
CA GLY A 17 -8.23 20.81 -26.09
C GLY A 17 -6.84 20.19 -26.20
N ARG A 18 -5.78 20.94 -25.87
CA ARG A 18 -4.39 20.43 -25.85
C ARG A 18 -3.88 20.33 -24.43
N MET A 19 -3.23 19.23 -24.12
CA MET A 19 -2.47 19.08 -22.88
C MET A 19 -1.18 19.91 -22.99
N ILE A 20 -0.99 20.86 -22.07
CA ILE A 20 0.20 21.73 -21.99
C ILE A 20 1.19 21.16 -20.98
N VAL A 21 0.67 20.70 -19.84
CA VAL A 21 1.42 20.01 -18.79
C VAL A 21 0.72 18.71 -18.48
N ASP A 22 1.48 17.64 -18.47
CA ASP A 22 1.08 16.30 -18.05
C ASP A 22 2.28 15.73 -17.27
N SER A 23 2.27 15.92 -15.94
CA SER A 23 3.42 15.59 -15.10
C SER A 23 2.99 14.77 -13.90
N TYR A 24 3.70 13.69 -13.68
CA TYR A 24 3.64 12.88 -12.46
C TYR A 24 4.79 13.22 -11.51
N ASP A 25 5.62 14.19 -11.90
CA ASP A 25 6.83 14.53 -11.18
C ASP A 25 6.56 15.48 -10.03
N GLU A 26 7.01 15.02 -8.89
CA GLU A 26 7.44 15.75 -7.70
C GLU A 26 6.45 16.70 -7.01
N LEU A 27 6.69 16.87 -5.73
CA LEU A 27 6.20 17.93 -4.85
C LEU A 27 6.63 19.32 -5.36
N GLY A 28 6.16 19.68 -6.53
CA GLY A 28 6.53 20.90 -7.22
C GLY A 28 5.32 21.69 -7.71
N LEU A 29 5.55 22.92 -8.05
CA LEU A 29 4.58 23.78 -8.72
C LEU A 29 4.63 23.54 -10.22
N SER A 30 3.55 22.99 -10.79
CA SER A 30 3.36 22.95 -12.24
C SER A 30 2.78 24.27 -12.72
N SER A 31 3.41 24.91 -13.69
CA SER A 31 2.95 26.17 -14.26
C SER A 31 2.98 26.16 -15.79
N ALA A 32 2.07 26.92 -16.40
CA ALA A 32 2.02 27.10 -17.83
C ALA A 32 1.51 28.50 -18.17
N ILE A 33 1.96 29.02 -19.31
CA ILE A 33 1.45 30.27 -19.86
C ILE A 33 0.24 29.96 -20.74
N ILE A 34 -0.91 30.57 -20.45
CA ILE A 34 -2.16 30.39 -21.19
C ILE A 34 -2.56 31.72 -21.81
N ASP A 35 -2.83 31.70 -23.12
CA ASP A 35 -3.36 32.84 -23.86
C ASP A 35 -4.88 32.98 -23.59
N VAL A 36 -5.23 33.86 -22.67
CA VAL A 36 -6.61 34.12 -22.25
C VAL A 36 -7.41 34.81 -23.35
N GLU A 37 -6.79 35.69 -24.15
CA GLU A 37 -7.47 36.37 -25.25
C GLU A 37 -7.88 35.40 -26.34
N LYS A 38 -7.00 34.47 -26.70
CA LYS A 38 -7.33 33.39 -27.62
C LYS A 38 -8.47 32.51 -27.11
N LEU A 39 -8.45 32.13 -25.83
CA LEU A 39 -9.52 31.35 -25.21
C LEU A 39 -10.88 32.07 -25.29
N ASN A 40 -10.89 33.37 -25.03
CA ASN A 40 -12.12 34.17 -25.13
C ASN A 40 -12.60 34.28 -26.59
N ASN A 41 -11.69 34.46 -27.54
CA ASN A 41 -12.05 34.46 -28.96
C ASN A 41 -12.58 33.11 -29.44
N ASP A 42 -11.96 32.01 -29.01
CA ASP A 42 -12.43 30.67 -29.35
C ASP A 42 -13.81 30.37 -28.72
N ARG A 43 -14.05 30.79 -27.47
CA ARG A 43 -15.37 30.70 -26.82
C ARG A 43 -16.44 31.51 -27.55
N ASN A 44 -16.11 32.73 -27.99
CA ASN A 44 -17.04 33.58 -28.73
C ASN A 44 -17.45 33.01 -30.09
N LYS A 45 -16.56 32.26 -30.75
CA LYS A 45 -16.86 31.52 -32.00
C LYS A 45 -17.86 30.37 -31.80
N TYR A 46 -17.85 29.76 -30.60
CA TYR A 46 -18.72 28.65 -30.21
C TYR A 46 -19.81 29.03 -29.22
N SER A 47 -20.27 30.28 -29.25
CA SER A 47 -21.22 30.86 -28.27
C SER A 47 -22.52 30.06 -28.08
N SER A 48 -22.93 29.32 -29.09
CA SER A 48 -24.11 28.44 -29.00
C SER A 48 -23.92 27.21 -28.12
N SER A 49 -22.68 26.87 -27.77
CA SER A 49 -22.34 25.68 -26.97
C SER A 49 -22.25 25.96 -25.47
N PHE A 50 -22.15 27.23 -25.08
CA PHE A 50 -21.89 27.65 -23.69
C PHE A 50 -23.00 28.50 -23.09
N ASP A 51 -24.17 28.50 -23.72
CA ASP A 51 -25.36 29.10 -23.13
C ASP A 51 -25.84 28.23 -21.96
N THR A 52 -25.26 28.55 -20.80
CA THR A 52 -25.62 27.93 -19.51
C THR A 52 -26.87 28.52 -18.90
N GLU A 53 -27.65 29.36 -19.64
CA GLU A 53 -28.98 29.57 -19.22
C GLU A 53 -29.67 28.24 -19.09
N THR A 54 -30.08 27.91 -17.89
CA THR A 54 -30.80 26.72 -17.52
C THR A 54 -32.01 26.56 -18.43
N LYS A 55 -31.79 26.04 -19.64
CA LYS A 55 -32.87 25.53 -20.48
C LYS A 55 -33.65 24.61 -19.60
N LYS A 56 -34.91 24.88 -19.38
CA LYS A 56 -35.80 24.07 -18.54
C LYS A 56 -35.55 22.61 -18.88
N MET A 57 -34.82 21.92 -18.00
CA MET A 57 -34.54 20.50 -18.19
C MET A 57 -35.88 19.77 -18.24
N ARG A 58 -36.10 19.00 -19.29
CA ARG A 58 -37.28 18.16 -19.40
C ARG A 58 -37.03 16.91 -18.58
N TYR A 59 -37.67 16.83 -17.42
CA TYR A 59 -37.64 15.62 -16.61
C TYR A 59 -38.58 14.57 -17.20
N ILE A 60 -38.07 13.43 -17.61
CA ILE A 60 -38.85 12.25 -17.98
C ILE A 60 -38.87 11.35 -16.76
N LYS A 61 -40.02 11.22 -16.14
CA LYS A 61 -40.22 10.27 -15.05
C LYS A 61 -40.41 8.89 -15.68
N LEU A 62 -39.42 8.01 -15.50
CA LEU A 62 -39.54 6.61 -15.90
C LEU A 62 -40.27 5.86 -14.80
N ASP A 63 -41.21 4.99 -15.18
CA ASP A 63 -41.84 4.07 -14.26
C ASP A 63 -40.80 3.03 -13.82
N SER A 64 -40.56 2.94 -12.51
CA SER A 64 -39.54 2.07 -11.93
C SER A 64 -39.94 0.60 -11.86
N SER A 65 -41.03 0.20 -12.51
CA SER A 65 -41.49 -1.20 -12.57
C SER A 65 -40.63 -2.10 -13.48
N PHE A 66 -39.67 -1.53 -14.22
CA PHE A 66 -38.68 -2.31 -14.99
C PHE A 66 -37.59 -2.80 -14.07
N VAL A 67 -37.78 -3.96 -13.46
CA VAL A 67 -36.68 -4.71 -12.85
C VAL A 67 -35.98 -5.46 -13.98
N SER A 68 -34.82 -4.97 -14.38
CA SER A 68 -33.95 -5.74 -15.29
C SER A 68 -33.34 -6.90 -14.51
N GLU A 69 -33.66 -8.14 -14.89
CA GLU A 69 -33.02 -9.34 -14.36
C GLU A 69 -31.56 -9.48 -14.85
N VAL A 70 -31.13 -8.63 -15.75
CA VAL A 70 -29.77 -8.64 -16.29
C VAL A 70 -28.88 -7.79 -15.38
N LEU A 71 -28.20 -8.44 -14.44
CA LEU A 71 -27.15 -7.80 -13.68
C LEU A 71 -26.03 -7.35 -14.63
N PRO A 72 -25.51 -6.12 -14.48
CA PRO A 72 -24.39 -5.67 -15.28
C PRO A 72 -23.19 -6.62 -15.05
N ARG A 73 -22.52 -6.99 -16.14
CA ARG A 73 -21.35 -7.88 -16.09
C ARG A 73 -20.27 -7.24 -15.23
N GLN A 74 -20.04 -7.81 -14.07
CA GLN A 74 -19.02 -7.32 -13.16
C GLN A 74 -17.64 -7.83 -13.60
N VAL A 75 -16.64 -6.96 -13.55
CA VAL A 75 -15.25 -7.32 -13.78
C VAL A 75 -14.72 -8.04 -12.55
N LYS A 76 -14.16 -9.25 -12.71
CA LYS A 76 -13.68 -10.09 -11.60
C LYS A 76 -12.57 -9.40 -10.79
N TYR A 77 -11.70 -8.64 -11.45
CA TYR A 77 -10.56 -7.95 -10.86
C TYR A 77 -10.57 -6.46 -11.29
N PRO A 78 -11.43 -5.62 -10.70
CA PRO A 78 -11.64 -4.25 -11.18
C PRO A 78 -10.42 -3.34 -11.01
N PHE A 79 -9.51 -3.69 -10.10
CA PHE A 79 -8.30 -2.90 -9.81
C PHE A 79 -7.07 -3.36 -10.58
N VAL A 80 -7.16 -4.48 -11.31
CA VAL A 80 -6.04 -5.06 -12.06
C VAL A 80 -6.23 -4.81 -13.55
N VAL A 81 -5.25 -4.16 -14.18
CA VAL A 81 -5.24 -3.92 -15.62
C VAL A 81 -4.96 -5.22 -16.36
N SER A 82 -5.77 -5.57 -17.35
CA SER A 82 -5.65 -6.82 -18.12
C SER A 82 -4.54 -6.82 -19.18
N ASP A 83 -4.16 -5.66 -19.70
CA ASP A 83 -3.06 -5.51 -20.64
C ASP A 83 -1.71 -5.53 -19.92
N ASP A 84 -0.83 -6.46 -20.25
CA ASP A 84 0.42 -6.69 -19.53
C ASP A 84 1.37 -5.48 -19.53
N LYS A 85 1.51 -4.78 -20.64
CA LYS A 85 2.40 -3.62 -20.73
C LYS A 85 1.86 -2.45 -19.89
N LYS A 86 0.56 -2.21 -19.98
CA LYS A 86 -0.12 -1.18 -19.19
C LYS A 86 -0.12 -1.55 -17.71
N ARG A 87 -0.27 -2.84 -17.38
CA ARG A 87 -0.23 -3.32 -16.00
C ARG A 87 1.13 -3.07 -15.36
N LEU A 88 2.23 -3.45 -16.02
CA LEU A 88 3.58 -3.21 -15.49
C LEU A 88 3.88 -1.72 -15.29
N ALA A 89 3.51 -0.88 -16.25
CA ALA A 89 3.65 0.57 -16.12
C ALA A 89 2.84 1.12 -14.92
N ARG A 90 1.60 0.63 -14.76
CA ARG A 90 0.73 1.02 -13.66
C ARG A 90 1.24 0.53 -12.31
N SER A 91 1.75 -0.70 -12.24
CA SER A 91 2.35 -1.26 -11.02
C SER A 91 3.56 -0.47 -10.58
N LYS A 92 4.44 -0.10 -11.50
CA LYS A 92 5.58 0.78 -11.23
C LYS A 92 5.15 2.15 -10.70
N GLU A 93 4.12 2.76 -11.31
CA GLU A 93 3.56 4.03 -10.88
C GLU A 93 3.02 3.95 -9.44
N ILE A 94 2.21 2.92 -9.14
CA ILE A 94 1.61 2.73 -7.82
C ILE A 94 2.69 2.58 -6.74
N ILE A 95 3.67 1.70 -6.94
CA ILE A 95 4.77 1.50 -5.98
C ILE A 95 5.57 2.80 -5.79
N ASN A 96 5.83 3.54 -6.86
CA ASN A 96 6.52 4.83 -6.78
C ASN A 96 5.71 5.87 -5.99
N LEU A 97 4.38 5.90 -6.13
CA LEU A 97 3.52 6.78 -5.34
C LEU A 97 3.55 6.44 -3.85
N GLN A 98 3.44 5.14 -3.49
CA GLN A 98 3.59 4.67 -2.11
C GLN A 98 4.95 5.06 -1.54
N ALA A 99 6.02 4.82 -2.31
CA ALA A 99 7.39 5.14 -1.93
C ALA A 99 7.62 6.64 -1.74
N LYS A 100 7.10 7.49 -2.63
CA LYS A 100 7.15 8.96 -2.49
C LYS A 100 6.41 9.42 -1.23
N GLY A 101 5.26 8.84 -0.93
CA GLY A 101 4.51 9.15 0.30
C GLY A 101 5.34 8.86 1.55
N LEU A 102 5.95 7.67 1.65
CA LEU A 102 6.82 7.30 2.75
C LEU A 102 8.08 8.19 2.80
N ALA A 103 8.73 8.42 1.65
CA ALA A 103 9.91 9.28 1.57
C ALA A 103 9.62 10.71 2.07
N THR A 104 8.49 11.27 1.68
CA THR A 104 8.03 12.59 2.14
C THR A 104 7.80 12.59 3.66
N ARG A 105 7.21 11.51 4.21
CA ARG A 105 7.00 11.39 5.65
C ARG A 105 8.31 11.37 6.41
N LEU A 106 9.27 10.55 5.99
CA LEU A 106 10.58 10.42 6.61
C LEU A 106 11.36 11.75 6.53
N TYR A 107 11.36 12.38 5.37
CA TYR A 107 12.02 13.66 5.17
C TYR A 107 11.50 14.76 6.11
N ASN A 108 10.17 14.94 6.17
CA ASN A 108 9.55 15.98 6.98
C ASN A 108 9.62 15.72 8.49
N SER A 109 9.70 14.46 8.90
CA SER A 109 9.81 14.09 10.33
C SER A 109 11.27 14.00 10.80
N HIS A 110 12.25 14.14 9.91
CA HIS A 110 13.68 13.96 10.18
C HIS A 110 14.01 12.59 10.79
N ILE A 111 13.20 11.58 10.47
CA ILE A 111 13.42 10.21 10.91
C ILE A 111 14.24 9.48 9.84
N GLU A 112 15.26 8.76 10.29
CA GLU A 112 16.20 8.11 9.39
C GLU A 112 15.94 6.62 9.21
N LYS A 113 15.33 5.96 10.20
CA LYS A 113 15.14 4.52 10.23
C LYS A 113 13.67 4.13 10.17
N VAL A 114 13.41 3.01 9.54
CA VAL A 114 12.08 2.37 9.57
C VAL A 114 12.19 0.98 10.18
N VAL A 115 11.16 0.58 10.92
CA VAL A 115 11.03 -0.77 11.47
C VAL A 115 9.83 -1.43 10.82
N ILE A 116 10.00 -2.65 10.33
CA ILE A 116 8.94 -3.38 9.65
C ILE A 116 8.90 -4.84 10.08
N GLY A 117 7.71 -5.35 10.35
CA GLY A 117 7.49 -6.79 10.59
C GLY A 117 7.37 -7.55 9.27
N ILE A 118 8.20 -8.56 9.04
CA ILE A 118 8.17 -9.41 7.85
C ILE A 118 7.67 -10.79 8.23
N SER A 119 6.43 -11.07 7.84
CA SER A 119 5.80 -12.37 8.08
C SER A 119 6.10 -13.41 6.99
N GLY A 120 6.62 -12.99 5.84
CA GLY A 120 6.71 -13.80 4.63
C GLY A 120 5.42 -13.87 3.81
N GLY A 121 4.39 -13.09 4.19
CA GLY A 121 3.16 -12.91 3.43
C GLY A 121 3.22 -11.74 2.45
N LEU A 122 2.20 -11.62 1.58
CA LEU A 122 2.13 -10.63 0.50
C LEU A 122 2.18 -9.18 0.99
N ASP A 123 1.47 -8.87 2.08
CA ASP A 123 1.31 -7.49 2.55
C ASP A 123 2.63 -6.93 3.12
N SER A 124 3.29 -7.72 3.98
CA SER A 124 4.60 -7.35 4.52
C SER A 124 5.67 -7.29 3.43
N THR A 125 5.56 -8.16 2.42
CA THR A 125 6.43 -8.12 1.24
C THR A 125 6.25 -6.83 0.46
N LEU A 126 5.02 -6.46 0.07
CA LEU A 126 4.77 -5.19 -0.64
C LEU A 126 5.26 -4.00 0.18
N ALA A 127 4.99 -3.97 1.49
CA ALA A 127 5.44 -2.90 2.36
C ALA A 127 6.98 -2.76 2.38
N LEU A 128 7.71 -3.88 2.39
CA LEU A 128 9.17 -3.86 2.28
C LEU A 128 9.64 -3.31 0.92
N LEU A 129 9.02 -3.75 -0.18
CA LEU A 129 9.36 -3.23 -1.53
C LEU A 129 9.16 -1.72 -1.61
N VAL A 130 8.09 -1.20 -1.00
CA VAL A 130 7.86 0.25 -0.89
C VAL A 130 8.94 0.94 -0.06
N CYS A 131 9.38 0.34 1.06
CA CYS A 131 10.50 0.86 1.84
C CYS A 131 11.80 0.93 1.03
N LEU A 132 12.13 -0.11 0.26
CA LEU A 132 13.32 -0.13 -0.60
C LEU A 132 13.30 1.01 -1.62
N GLU A 133 12.16 1.23 -2.29
CA GLU A 133 12.02 2.32 -3.26
C GLU A 133 12.03 3.71 -2.58
N ALA A 134 11.45 3.85 -1.38
CA ALA A 134 11.50 5.10 -0.62
C ALA A 134 12.94 5.47 -0.20
N PHE A 135 13.72 4.48 0.25
CA PHE A 135 15.11 4.69 0.62
C PHE A 135 16.00 5.02 -0.59
N LYS A 136 15.70 4.43 -1.74
CA LYS A 136 16.33 4.79 -3.01
C LYS A 136 16.04 6.25 -3.41
N ILE A 137 14.79 6.71 -3.27
CA ILE A 137 14.40 8.12 -3.51
C ILE A 137 15.19 9.05 -2.58
N LEU A 138 15.27 8.70 -1.30
CA LEU A 138 15.99 9.49 -0.28
C LEU A 138 17.51 9.37 -0.35
N LYS A 139 18.05 8.46 -1.19
CA LYS A 139 19.48 8.12 -1.25
C LYS A 139 20.05 7.70 0.11
N LYS A 140 19.24 7.00 0.91
CA LYS A 140 19.63 6.45 2.22
C LYS A 140 20.11 5.01 2.10
N ASP A 141 20.88 4.56 3.10
CA ASP A 141 21.36 3.18 3.18
C ASP A 141 20.18 2.23 3.47
N ARG A 142 20.10 1.14 2.74
CA ARG A 142 19.11 0.07 2.99
C ARG A 142 19.27 -0.55 4.39
N LYS A 143 20.46 -0.46 4.99
CA LYS A 143 20.73 -0.93 6.36
C LYS A 143 19.95 -0.17 7.45
N ASP A 144 19.40 0.99 7.12
CA ASP A 144 18.50 1.74 8.00
C ASP A 144 17.03 1.25 7.89
N ILE A 145 16.74 0.27 7.04
CA ILE A 145 15.51 -0.52 7.07
C ILE A 145 15.73 -1.69 8.02
N LEU A 146 15.09 -1.65 9.18
CA LEU A 146 15.22 -2.64 10.24
C LEU A 146 14.02 -3.58 10.18
N ALA A 147 14.23 -4.78 9.65
CA ALA A 147 13.17 -5.77 9.52
C ALA A 147 13.21 -6.79 10.66
N LEU A 148 12.06 -7.11 11.21
CA LEU A 148 11.91 -8.17 12.22
C LEU A 148 11.02 -9.28 11.69
N THR A 149 11.47 -10.52 11.79
CA THR A 149 10.57 -11.67 11.70
C THR A 149 10.29 -12.17 13.11
N LEU A 150 9.00 -12.35 13.41
CA LEU A 150 8.50 -12.61 14.76
C LEU A 150 7.70 -13.93 14.78
N PRO A 151 8.40 -15.09 14.60
CA PRO A 151 7.72 -16.38 14.54
C PRO A 151 7.02 -16.71 15.86
N GLY A 152 5.76 -17.11 15.74
CA GLY A 152 4.94 -17.63 16.81
C GLY A 152 4.66 -19.12 16.62
N PHE A 153 3.68 -19.64 17.36
CA PHE A 153 3.37 -21.08 17.37
C PHE A 153 2.88 -21.64 16.02
N ALA A 154 2.19 -20.85 15.22
CA ALA A 154 1.60 -21.26 13.94
C ALA A 154 2.42 -20.85 12.71
N THR A 155 3.62 -20.33 12.90
CA THR A 155 4.47 -19.90 11.77
C THR A 155 5.00 -21.11 11.03
N SER A 156 4.64 -21.27 9.73
CA SER A 156 5.16 -22.36 8.91
C SER A 156 6.63 -22.14 8.54
N SER A 157 7.38 -23.24 8.39
CA SER A 157 8.79 -23.16 7.96
C SER A 157 8.94 -22.45 6.61
N LYS A 158 8.08 -22.76 5.64
CA LYS A 158 8.11 -22.13 4.32
C LYS A 158 7.92 -20.61 4.37
N THR A 159 7.01 -20.13 5.22
CA THR A 159 6.75 -18.71 5.37
C THR A 159 7.94 -17.99 6.02
N LEU A 160 8.56 -18.62 7.02
CA LEU A 160 9.75 -18.12 7.67
C LEU A 160 10.95 -18.09 6.70
N ASP A 161 11.17 -19.16 5.94
CA ASP A 161 12.25 -19.26 4.94
C ASP A 161 12.09 -18.15 3.86
N ASN A 162 10.88 -17.92 3.39
CA ASN A 162 10.59 -16.83 2.45
C ASN A 162 10.90 -15.46 3.06
N ALA A 163 10.54 -15.23 4.33
CA ALA A 163 10.82 -13.97 5.02
C ALA A 163 12.33 -13.73 5.12
N LEU A 164 13.09 -14.72 5.62
CA LEU A 164 14.54 -14.64 5.79
C LEU A 164 15.25 -14.40 4.45
N LYS A 165 14.90 -15.18 3.43
CA LYS A 165 15.49 -15.06 2.09
C LYS A 165 15.18 -13.70 1.45
N LEU A 166 13.96 -13.19 1.63
CA LEU A 166 13.58 -11.87 1.12
C LEU A 166 14.41 -10.77 1.79
N MET A 167 14.56 -10.80 3.11
CA MET A 167 15.32 -9.80 3.86
C MET A 167 16.82 -9.85 3.49
N GLU A 168 17.39 -11.03 3.36
CA GLU A 168 18.78 -11.23 2.96
C GLU A 168 19.06 -10.66 1.56
N LEU A 169 18.26 -11.07 0.54
CA LEU A 169 18.41 -10.59 -0.84
C LEU A 169 18.13 -9.08 -0.98
N SER A 170 17.30 -8.52 -0.11
CA SER A 170 17.03 -7.08 -0.09
C SER A 170 18.20 -6.24 0.44
N GLY A 171 19.19 -6.87 1.10
CA GLY A 171 20.38 -6.21 1.64
C GLY A 171 20.11 -5.28 2.81
N ILE A 172 19.00 -5.49 3.53
CA ILE A 172 18.57 -4.69 4.69
C ILE A 172 19.16 -5.22 6.01
N SER A 173 18.94 -4.53 7.12
CA SER A 173 19.21 -5.07 8.46
C SER A 173 18.00 -5.87 8.94
N TYR A 174 18.23 -7.08 9.47
CA TYR A 174 17.13 -7.90 9.97
C TYR A 174 17.51 -8.76 11.16
N GLU A 175 16.49 -9.06 11.97
CA GLU A 175 16.61 -9.95 13.14
C GLU A 175 15.40 -10.90 13.19
N GLU A 176 15.62 -12.07 13.77
CA GLU A 176 14.57 -13.01 14.13
C GLU A 176 14.37 -13.00 15.65
N ILE A 177 13.15 -12.70 16.10
CA ILE A 177 12.78 -12.70 17.51
C ILE A 177 11.58 -13.62 17.70
N ALA A 178 11.82 -14.82 18.21
CA ALA A 178 10.76 -15.78 18.49
C ALA A 178 9.90 -15.34 19.68
N ILE A 179 8.58 -15.20 19.48
CA ILE A 179 7.64 -14.70 20.50
C ILE A 179 7.00 -15.79 21.34
N GLY A 180 7.30 -17.07 21.08
CA GLY A 180 6.61 -18.21 21.68
C GLY A 180 6.66 -18.24 23.20
N GLU A 181 7.83 -18.04 23.80
CA GLU A 181 7.98 -18.09 25.25
C GLU A 181 7.27 -16.91 25.97
N GLU A 182 7.36 -15.71 25.41
CA GLU A 182 6.66 -14.54 25.95
C GLU A 182 5.15 -14.70 25.85
N ALA A 183 4.64 -15.27 24.75
CA ALA A 183 3.23 -15.58 24.58
C ALA A 183 2.76 -16.59 25.63
N LYS A 184 3.53 -17.67 25.90
CA LYS A 184 3.21 -18.64 26.94
C LYS A 184 3.15 -18.03 28.33
N ILE A 185 4.14 -17.20 28.69
CA ILE A 185 4.18 -16.49 29.98
C ILE A 185 2.93 -15.61 30.11
N HIS A 186 2.58 -14.88 29.08
CA HIS A 186 1.41 -14.00 29.09
C HIS A 186 0.09 -14.80 29.23
N LEU A 187 -0.11 -15.85 28.43
CA LEU A 187 -1.29 -16.71 28.50
C LEU A 187 -1.41 -17.38 29.90
N LYS A 188 -0.30 -17.85 30.45
CA LYS A 188 -0.27 -18.40 31.80
C LYS A 188 -0.69 -17.41 32.88
N SER A 189 -0.30 -16.13 32.75
CA SER A 189 -0.71 -15.07 33.68
C SER A 189 -2.23 -14.81 33.67
N LEU A 190 -2.90 -15.17 32.59
CA LEU A 190 -4.35 -15.10 32.43
C LEU A 190 -5.06 -16.38 32.87
N ASN A 191 -4.34 -17.42 33.34
CA ASN A 191 -4.84 -18.77 33.57
C ASN A 191 -5.48 -19.39 32.32
N HIS A 192 -5.00 -19.04 31.13
CA HIS A 192 -5.47 -19.60 29.86
C HIS A 192 -4.99 -21.05 29.73
N PRO A 193 -5.87 -22.00 29.39
CA PRO A 193 -5.47 -23.41 29.23
C PRO A 193 -4.49 -23.61 28.08
N ASP A 194 -3.50 -24.48 28.24
CA ASP A 194 -2.44 -24.71 27.25
C ASP A 194 -2.92 -25.41 25.97
N ASP A 195 -4.06 -26.08 26.00
CA ASP A 195 -4.64 -26.83 24.89
C ASP A 195 -5.78 -26.09 24.17
N VAL A 196 -6.04 -24.83 24.52
CA VAL A 196 -7.09 -24.00 23.91
C VAL A 196 -6.47 -23.00 22.91
N TYR A 197 -6.90 -23.09 21.64
CA TYR A 197 -6.43 -22.25 20.53
C TYR A 197 -7.56 -21.32 20.08
N ASP A 198 -7.94 -20.41 20.95
CA ASP A 198 -9.03 -19.46 20.74
C ASP A 198 -8.52 -18.07 20.30
N VAL A 199 -9.44 -17.13 20.23
CA VAL A 199 -9.13 -15.72 19.90
C VAL A 199 -8.16 -15.07 20.89
N THR A 200 -8.11 -15.52 22.16
CA THR A 200 -7.17 -15.03 23.17
C THR A 200 -5.76 -15.45 22.81
N TYR A 201 -5.61 -16.72 22.44
CA TYR A 201 -4.34 -17.30 21.99
C TYR A 201 -3.79 -16.59 20.73
N GLU A 202 -4.63 -16.35 19.72
CA GLU A 202 -4.23 -15.67 18.49
C GLU A 202 -3.90 -14.19 18.71
N ASN A 203 -4.78 -13.48 19.40
CA ASN A 203 -4.63 -12.04 19.63
C ASN A 203 -3.45 -11.71 20.55
N THR A 204 -3.11 -12.59 21.49
CA THR A 204 -1.90 -12.43 22.33
C THR A 204 -0.66 -12.36 21.46
N GLN A 205 -0.52 -13.27 20.50
CA GLN A 205 0.63 -13.28 19.61
C GLN A 205 0.68 -12.04 18.70
N ALA A 206 -0.46 -11.62 18.14
CA ALA A 206 -0.55 -10.44 17.31
C ALA A 206 -0.15 -9.16 18.08
N ARG A 207 -0.63 -9.01 19.33
CA ARG A 207 -0.28 -7.85 20.17
C ARG A 207 1.18 -7.86 20.62
N LEU A 208 1.74 -9.03 20.94
CA LEU A 208 3.17 -9.15 21.28
C LEU A 208 4.06 -8.72 20.11
N ARG A 209 3.75 -9.13 18.89
CA ARG A 209 4.47 -8.64 17.69
C ARG A 209 4.45 -7.12 17.61
N THR A 210 3.29 -6.51 17.82
CA THR A 210 3.14 -5.05 17.79
C THR A 210 3.94 -4.38 18.89
N VAL A 211 3.91 -4.88 20.12
CA VAL A 211 4.70 -4.36 21.25
C VAL A 211 6.19 -4.37 20.93
N ILE A 212 6.70 -5.48 20.40
CA ILE A 212 8.11 -5.61 20.01
C ILE A 212 8.47 -4.61 18.91
N LEU A 213 7.68 -4.53 17.84
CA LEU A 213 7.92 -3.59 16.74
C LEU A 213 7.95 -2.13 17.22
N MET A 214 6.99 -1.73 18.06
CA MET A 214 6.90 -0.36 18.58
C MET A 214 8.08 -0.02 19.51
N ASN A 215 8.45 -0.92 20.41
CA ASN A 215 9.58 -0.74 21.30
C ASN A 215 10.92 -0.73 20.55
N TYR A 216 11.06 -1.59 19.53
CA TYR A 216 12.23 -1.65 18.68
C TYR A 216 12.40 -0.34 17.90
N ALA A 217 11.30 0.21 17.38
CA ALA A 217 11.30 1.50 16.69
C ALA A 217 11.73 2.64 17.65
N ASN A 218 11.22 2.66 18.88
CA ASN A 218 11.64 3.64 19.88
C ASN A 218 13.13 3.53 20.22
N TYR A 219 13.61 2.30 20.41
CA TYR A 219 15.02 2.05 20.72
C TYR A 219 15.96 2.53 19.63
N HIS A 220 15.56 2.38 18.36
CA HIS A 220 16.37 2.75 17.19
C HIS A 220 16.06 4.15 16.64
N ASN A 221 15.19 4.95 17.27
CA ASN A 221 14.72 6.24 16.78
C ASN A 221 14.12 6.15 15.37
N GLY A 222 13.34 5.11 15.13
CA GLY A 222 12.66 4.84 13.86
C GLY A 222 11.15 4.95 13.96
N ILE A 223 10.46 4.65 12.86
CA ILE A 223 9.00 4.51 12.81
C ILE A 223 8.61 3.10 12.37
N VAL A 224 7.49 2.61 12.90
CA VAL A 224 6.90 1.33 12.48
C VAL A 224 6.12 1.53 11.18
N ILE A 225 6.45 0.72 10.17
CA ILE A 225 5.73 0.67 8.90
C ILE A 225 4.61 -0.36 8.99
N GLY A 226 3.38 0.11 8.73
CA GLY A 226 2.20 -0.74 8.67
C GLY A 226 2.11 -1.49 7.35
N THR A 227 1.72 -2.75 7.46
CA THR A 227 1.60 -3.66 6.33
C THR A 227 0.15 -3.91 5.89
N GLY A 228 -0.84 -3.54 6.73
CA GLY A 228 -2.26 -3.74 6.46
C GLY A 228 -2.74 -3.10 5.16
N ASP A 229 -3.55 -3.81 4.40
CA ASP A 229 -4.08 -3.39 3.11
C ASP A 229 -5.48 -2.74 3.21
N LEU A 230 -5.99 -2.21 2.09
CA LEU A 230 -7.30 -1.59 2.03
C LEU A 230 -8.44 -2.57 2.36
N SER A 231 -8.32 -3.85 1.95
CA SER A 231 -9.37 -4.84 2.17
C SER A 231 -9.49 -5.20 3.66
N GLU A 232 -8.38 -5.30 4.36
CA GLU A 232 -8.35 -5.49 5.81
C GLU A 232 -8.97 -4.31 6.56
N LEU A 233 -8.61 -3.09 6.17
CA LEU A 233 -9.19 -1.86 6.74
C LEU A 233 -10.69 -1.76 6.47
N ALA A 234 -11.15 -2.07 5.25
CA ALA A 234 -12.55 -2.00 4.87
C ALA A 234 -13.43 -3.03 5.61
N LEU A 235 -12.88 -4.21 5.89
CA LEU A 235 -13.58 -5.31 6.57
C LEU A 235 -13.41 -5.26 8.10
N GLY A 236 -12.48 -4.46 8.61
CA GLY A 236 -12.09 -4.51 10.02
C GLY A 236 -11.39 -5.82 10.39
N PHE A 237 -10.73 -6.47 9.43
CA PHE A 237 -10.05 -7.75 9.61
C PHE A 237 -8.66 -7.55 10.20
N CYS A 238 -8.61 -7.40 11.51
CA CYS A 238 -7.37 -7.20 12.26
C CYS A 238 -7.57 -7.55 13.74
N THR A 239 -6.48 -7.78 14.46
CA THR A 239 -6.49 -7.81 15.92
C THR A 239 -6.43 -6.39 16.47
N TYR A 240 -7.44 -5.97 17.23
CA TYR A 240 -7.46 -4.66 17.89
C TYR A 240 -6.23 -4.47 18.79
N ASN A 241 -5.54 -3.34 18.67
CA ASN A 241 -4.23 -3.07 19.29
C ASN A 241 -3.14 -4.08 18.90
N GLY A 242 -3.24 -4.66 17.71
CA GLY A 242 -2.28 -5.62 17.18
C GLY A 242 -1.77 -5.19 15.81
N ASP A 243 -1.96 -6.04 14.83
CA ASP A 243 -1.40 -5.95 13.47
C ASP A 243 -1.78 -4.70 12.66
N HIS A 244 -2.90 -4.03 12.97
CA HIS A 244 -3.27 -2.75 12.34
C HIS A 244 -2.52 -1.53 12.90
N MET A 245 -1.84 -1.68 14.05
CA MET A 245 -1.13 -0.58 14.69
C MET A 245 0.19 -0.29 13.98
N SER A 246 0.34 0.93 13.51
CA SER A 246 1.57 1.40 12.88
C SER A 246 1.70 2.93 12.97
N MET A 247 2.89 3.44 12.69
CA MET A 247 3.14 4.87 12.62
C MET A 247 2.97 5.43 11.21
N TYR A 248 3.07 4.57 10.19
CA TYR A 248 2.79 4.90 8.79
C TYR A 248 2.40 3.64 8.01
N GLY A 249 1.15 3.58 7.51
CA GLY A 249 0.65 2.47 6.70
C GLY A 249 0.88 2.71 5.22
N VAL A 250 1.72 1.90 4.58
CA VAL A 250 2.05 2.09 3.16
C VAL A 250 1.06 1.43 2.20
N ASN A 251 0.32 0.41 2.66
CA ASN A 251 -0.61 -0.36 1.84
C ASN A 251 -2.09 0.01 2.03
N CYS A 252 -2.41 1.00 2.85
CA CYS A 252 -3.78 1.37 3.25
C CYS A 252 -4.75 1.63 2.07
N SER A 253 -4.23 2.03 0.91
CA SER A 253 -5.03 2.31 -0.29
C SER A 253 -4.99 1.18 -1.33
N ILE A 254 -4.36 0.06 -1.05
CA ILE A 254 -4.11 -1.03 -1.99
C ILE A 254 -5.00 -2.24 -1.64
N PRO A 255 -5.97 -2.61 -2.49
CA PRO A 255 -6.80 -3.79 -2.23
C PRO A 255 -6.00 -5.09 -2.41
N LYS A 256 -6.36 -6.14 -1.68
CA LYS A 256 -5.65 -7.44 -1.62
C LYS A 256 -5.30 -8.02 -3.01
N THR A 257 -6.20 -7.95 -3.97
CA THR A 257 -5.96 -8.46 -5.33
C THR A 257 -4.86 -7.68 -6.07
N LEU A 258 -4.75 -6.37 -5.79
CA LEU A 258 -3.70 -5.53 -6.35
C LEU A 258 -2.37 -5.77 -5.65
N VAL A 259 -2.35 -6.02 -4.33
CA VAL A 259 -1.12 -6.38 -3.59
C VAL A 259 -0.40 -7.53 -4.28
N LYS A 260 -1.13 -8.62 -4.56
CA LYS A 260 -0.57 -9.81 -5.25
C LYS A 260 0.02 -9.45 -6.63
N THR A 261 -0.68 -8.61 -7.38
CA THR A 261 -0.23 -8.16 -8.71
C THR A 261 1.04 -7.32 -8.60
N LEU A 262 1.09 -6.38 -7.67
CA LEU A 262 2.25 -5.49 -7.47
C LEU A 262 3.50 -6.26 -7.07
N VAL A 263 3.39 -7.24 -6.16
CA VAL A 263 4.50 -8.09 -5.75
C VAL A 263 5.03 -8.91 -6.92
N LYS A 264 4.13 -9.51 -7.71
CA LYS A 264 4.51 -10.27 -8.91
C LYS A 264 5.20 -9.39 -9.95
N ASP A 265 4.58 -8.26 -10.31
CA ASP A 265 5.11 -7.34 -11.31
C ASP A 265 6.44 -6.72 -10.86
N TYR A 266 6.64 -6.51 -9.55
CA TYR A 266 7.95 -6.08 -9.03
C TYR A 266 9.03 -7.15 -9.26
N GLY A 267 8.70 -8.43 -9.07
CA GLY A 267 9.59 -9.54 -9.41
C GLY A 267 9.94 -9.61 -10.89
N ASP A 268 8.96 -9.30 -11.77
CA ASP A 268 9.21 -9.21 -13.22
C ASP A 268 10.21 -8.10 -13.59
N MET A 269 10.25 -7.02 -12.80
CA MET A 269 11.15 -5.88 -12.99
C MET A 269 12.49 -6.00 -12.25
N ASN A 270 12.63 -6.96 -11.30
CA ASN A 270 13.80 -7.12 -10.45
C ASN A 270 14.25 -8.58 -10.38
N GLU A 271 15.27 -8.90 -11.16
CA GLU A 271 15.74 -10.27 -11.35
C GLU A 271 16.26 -10.92 -10.04
N GLU A 272 16.96 -10.13 -9.21
CA GLU A 272 17.52 -10.61 -7.93
C GLU A 272 16.46 -11.09 -6.93
N LEU A 273 15.28 -10.46 -6.92
CA LEU A 273 14.20 -10.78 -5.99
C LEU A 273 13.13 -11.69 -6.63
N ARG A 274 13.19 -11.96 -7.93
CA ARG A 274 12.14 -12.66 -8.68
C ARG A 274 11.71 -13.95 -8.02
N ASP A 275 12.64 -14.84 -7.77
CA ASP A 275 12.34 -16.20 -7.31
C ASP A 275 11.67 -16.21 -5.93
N VAL A 276 12.16 -15.39 -5.00
CA VAL A 276 11.57 -15.30 -3.67
C VAL A 276 10.19 -14.64 -3.71
N LEU A 277 10.00 -13.61 -4.54
CA LEU A 277 8.71 -12.94 -4.70
C LEU A 277 7.67 -13.88 -5.33
N TYR A 278 8.04 -14.67 -6.32
CA TYR A 278 7.18 -15.69 -6.90
C TYR A 278 6.83 -16.80 -5.88
N SER A 279 7.79 -17.26 -5.09
CA SER A 279 7.53 -18.21 -4.00
C SER A 279 6.49 -17.68 -3.00
N ILE A 280 6.57 -16.39 -2.66
CA ILE A 280 5.61 -15.72 -1.78
C ILE A 280 4.22 -15.63 -2.44
N VAL A 281 4.18 -15.21 -3.72
CA VAL A 281 2.92 -15.10 -4.50
C VAL A 281 2.19 -16.44 -4.62
N ASP A 282 2.92 -17.55 -4.72
CA ASP A 282 2.40 -18.90 -4.89
C ASP A 282 2.13 -19.63 -3.55
N THR A 283 2.47 -19.00 -2.43
CA THR A 283 2.14 -19.55 -1.11
C THR A 283 0.63 -19.37 -0.86
N PRO A 284 -0.12 -20.46 -0.55
CA PRO A 284 -1.53 -20.36 -0.19
C PRO A 284 -1.72 -19.48 1.04
N ILE A 285 -2.77 -18.67 0.99
CA ILE A 285 -3.21 -17.82 2.12
C ILE A 285 -4.02 -18.67 3.08
#